data_326e05640f8b15f790634a82e4591510
#
_entry.id   326e05640f8b15f790634a82e4591510
#
_cell.length_a   1.000
_cell.length_b   1.000
_cell.length_c   1.000
_cell.angle_alpha   90.00
_cell.angle_beta   90.00
_cell.angle_gamma   90.00
#
_symmetry.space_group_name_H-M   'P 1'
#
loop_
_entity.id
_entity.type
_entity.pdbx_description
1 polymer ?
#
loop_
_entity_poly.entity_id
_entity_poly.type
_entity_poly.pdbx_seq_one_letter_code
_entity_poly.pdbx_strand_id
1 'polypeptide(L)'
;QLIIRGVTLINGDGSPPMGPVDIVVENNTILSINGVGYPGIEIKESDRPKLKKGGKELDANGMYLLPGFIDMHGHIGGASQGANPEYVFKLWMAHGITTVRQPSGRGVKEVNELKRKSKNNEIVAPRIFGYTGFGQGAKKTISTEQEARAWVRENAKNGADGIKFFGAEPEIMSAALDENQKLGLGSACHHAQLSVARWNVLHSARAGLTSMEHWYGLPEALFEDRTVQNYPLDYNYKNEQHRFEEAGKLWAQAAKPFSKHWNNVMNELIALDFTLDPTFNIYEASRDL
;
A
#
# COMPACT_ATOMS: atom_id res chain seq x y z
N GLN A 1 14.14 11.61 -26.08
CA GLN A 1 14.99 10.59 -25.50
C GLN A 1 15.73 11.15 -24.29
N LEU A 2 15.88 10.34 -23.24
CA LEU A 2 16.78 10.58 -22.11
C LEU A 2 17.74 9.40 -22.03
N ILE A 3 19.04 9.67 -21.82
CA ILE A 3 19.99 8.62 -21.48
C ILE A 3 20.56 8.91 -20.10
N ILE A 4 20.45 7.94 -19.19
CA ILE A 4 21.09 7.96 -17.86
C ILE A 4 22.39 7.20 -17.98
N ARG A 5 23.52 7.89 -17.72
CA ARG A 5 24.89 7.41 -17.99
C ARG A 5 25.57 6.85 -16.77
N GLY A 6 26.13 5.63 -16.91
CA GLY A 6 27.11 5.07 -15.98
C GLY A 6 26.58 4.71 -14.59
N VAL A 7 25.27 4.52 -14.46
CA VAL A 7 24.61 4.26 -13.17
C VAL A 7 24.79 2.81 -12.71
N THR A 8 24.77 2.56 -11.39
CA THR A 8 24.60 1.23 -10.83
C THR A 8 23.11 0.95 -10.65
N LEU A 9 22.57 -0.03 -11.35
CA LEU A 9 21.17 -0.43 -11.32
C LEU A 9 20.93 -1.45 -10.18
N ILE A 10 19.94 -1.16 -9.32
CA ILE A 10 19.35 -2.10 -8.37
C ILE A 10 17.93 -2.38 -8.86
N ASN A 11 17.72 -3.56 -9.45
CA ASN A 11 16.51 -3.88 -10.19
C ASN A 11 15.25 -4.09 -9.31
N GLY A 12 15.45 -4.41 -8.02
CA GLY A 12 14.35 -4.64 -7.08
C GLY A 12 13.76 -6.06 -7.11
N ASP A 13 14.33 -6.97 -7.89
CA ASP A 13 13.91 -8.38 -8.01
C ASP A 13 14.75 -9.35 -7.16
N GLY A 14 15.62 -8.81 -6.29
CA GLY A 14 16.56 -9.60 -5.47
C GLY A 14 17.87 -9.97 -6.18
N SER A 15 18.03 -9.61 -7.45
CA SER A 15 19.31 -9.80 -8.14
C SER A 15 20.39 -8.85 -7.60
N PRO A 16 21.69 -9.21 -7.70
CA PRO A 16 22.77 -8.31 -7.34
C PRO A 16 22.74 -7.00 -8.15
N PRO A 17 23.23 -5.88 -7.58
CA PRO A 17 23.39 -4.64 -8.33
C PRO A 17 24.21 -4.85 -9.60
N MET A 18 23.81 -4.21 -10.69
CA MET A 18 24.46 -4.28 -12.00
C MET A 18 24.97 -2.91 -12.42
N GLY A 19 26.22 -2.81 -12.82
CA GLY A 19 26.76 -1.52 -13.30
C GLY A 19 28.24 -1.58 -13.65
N PRO A 20 28.78 -0.54 -14.33
CA PRO A 20 28.02 0.62 -14.82
C PRO A 20 27.12 0.26 -16.02
N VAL A 21 25.93 0.86 -16.06
CA VAL A 21 24.97 0.71 -17.17
C VAL A 21 24.53 2.06 -17.68
N ASP A 22 24.22 2.13 -18.99
CA ASP A 22 23.50 3.25 -19.60
C ASP A 22 22.05 2.85 -19.84
N ILE A 23 21.11 3.67 -19.38
CA ILE A 23 19.67 3.41 -19.53
C ILE A 23 19.08 4.40 -20.52
N VAL A 24 18.46 3.88 -21.58
CA VAL A 24 17.81 4.68 -22.61
C VAL A 24 16.30 4.71 -22.33
N VAL A 25 15.75 5.91 -22.19
CA VAL A 25 14.32 6.16 -22.00
C VAL A 25 13.76 6.92 -23.19
N GLU A 26 12.67 6.43 -23.75
CA GLU A 26 11.88 7.12 -24.80
C GLU A 26 10.40 7.07 -24.47
N ASN A 27 9.70 8.17 -24.66
CA ASN A 27 8.25 8.24 -24.47
C ASN A 27 7.76 7.62 -23.14
N ASN A 28 8.46 7.91 -22.03
CA ASN A 28 8.19 7.39 -20.69
C ASN A 28 8.35 5.86 -20.53
N THR A 29 9.09 5.23 -21.45
CA THR A 29 9.39 3.79 -21.40
C THR A 29 10.88 3.56 -21.40
N ILE A 30 11.38 2.65 -20.58
CA ILE A 30 12.76 2.17 -20.65
C ILE A 30 12.88 1.35 -21.93
N LEU A 31 13.67 1.86 -22.89
CA LEU A 31 13.89 1.21 -24.17
C LEU A 31 14.98 0.13 -24.08
N SER A 32 16.08 0.45 -23.38
CA SER A 32 17.18 -0.51 -23.19
C SER A 32 17.98 -0.19 -21.93
N ILE A 33 18.59 -1.23 -21.38
CA ILE A 33 19.59 -1.20 -20.30
C ILE A 33 20.86 -1.83 -20.88
N ASN A 34 21.92 -1.06 -20.98
CA ASN A 34 23.15 -1.45 -21.68
C ASN A 34 24.32 -1.49 -20.69
N GLY A 35 24.91 -2.65 -20.49
CA GLY A 35 26.18 -2.76 -19.77
C GLY A 35 27.28 -2.07 -20.57
N VAL A 36 27.96 -1.11 -19.96
CA VAL A 36 28.98 -0.29 -20.66
C VAL A 36 30.38 -0.50 -20.10
N GLY A 37 30.53 -1.39 -19.12
CA GLY A 37 31.81 -1.72 -18.52
C GLY A 37 31.64 -2.64 -17.31
N TYR A 38 32.69 -2.71 -16.51
CA TYR A 38 32.72 -3.43 -15.23
C TYR A 38 33.30 -2.51 -14.15
N PRO A 39 33.01 -2.73 -12.87
CA PRO A 39 33.61 -1.94 -11.79
C PRO A 39 35.15 -1.94 -11.91
N GLY A 40 35.74 -0.74 -11.93
CA GLY A 40 37.20 -0.57 -12.01
C GLY A 40 37.81 -0.74 -13.42
N ILE A 41 37.01 -0.95 -14.46
CA ILE A 41 37.47 -1.01 -15.86
C ILE A 41 36.93 0.21 -16.61
N GLU A 42 37.78 0.84 -17.39
CA GLU A 42 37.42 2.01 -18.19
C GLU A 42 36.30 1.68 -19.19
N ILE A 43 35.32 2.57 -19.25
CA ILE A 43 34.17 2.46 -20.14
C ILE A 43 34.61 2.81 -21.58
N LYS A 44 34.30 1.96 -22.55
CA LYS A 44 34.53 2.24 -23.96
C LYS A 44 33.40 3.10 -24.51
N GLU A 45 33.69 4.36 -24.84
CA GLU A 45 32.71 5.29 -25.37
C GLU A 45 32.05 4.82 -26.68
N SER A 46 32.76 4.03 -27.50
CA SER A 46 32.23 3.45 -28.73
C SER A 46 31.03 2.53 -28.54
N ASP A 47 30.95 1.89 -27.37
CA ASP A 47 29.97 0.84 -27.07
C ASP A 47 28.71 1.42 -26.39
N ARG A 48 28.73 2.72 -26.13
CA ARG A 48 27.63 3.41 -25.44
C ARG A 48 26.50 3.78 -26.41
N PRO A 49 25.23 3.75 -25.96
CA PRO A 49 24.08 4.22 -26.72
C PRO A 49 24.29 5.68 -27.19
N LYS A 50 24.01 5.95 -28.47
CA LYS A 50 24.11 7.31 -29.03
C LYS A 50 22.87 8.12 -28.73
N LEU A 51 23.06 9.37 -28.30
CA LEU A 51 21.98 10.30 -28.07
C LEU A 51 21.34 10.73 -29.40
N LYS A 52 20.01 10.68 -29.48
CA LYS A 52 19.25 11.22 -30.62
C LYS A 52 19.25 12.75 -30.59
N LYS A 53 19.13 13.37 -31.77
CA LYS A 53 19.01 14.83 -31.89
C LYS A 53 17.85 15.35 -30.98
N GLY A 54 18.15 16.32 -30.13
CA GLY A 54 17.20 16.91 -29.20
C GLY A 54 16.95 16.06 -27.92
N GLY A 55 17.65 14.94 -27.74
CA GLY A 55 17.65 14.17 -26.50
C GLY A 55 18.42 14.85 -25.37
N LYS A 56 18.33 14.32 -24.18
CA LYS A 56 19.03 14.77 -22.97
C LYS A 56 19.86 13.63 -22.38
N GLU A 57 20.96 13.98 -21.76
CA GLU A 57 21.79 13.05 -21.00
C GLU A 57 21.81 13.48 -19.54
N LEU A 58 21.85 12.50 -18.66
CA LEU A 58 22.07 12.66 -17.23
C LEU A 58 23.31 11.85 -16.86
N ASP A 59 24.36 12.50 -16.42
CA ASP A 59 25.51 11.83 -15.84
C ASP A 59 25.12 11.29 -14.44
N ALA A 60 25.18 9.98 -14.30
CA ALA A 60 24.85 9.26 -13.08
C ALA A 60 26.00 8.35 -12.62
N ASN A 61 27.24 8.65 -13.05
CA ASN A 61 28.40 7.92 -12.58
C ASN A 61 28.50 7.98 -11.03
N GLY A 62 28.67 6.82 -10.41
CA GLY A 62 28.73 6.67 -8.96
C GLY A 62 27.36 6.75 -8.26
N MET A 63 26.27 6.93 -8.99
CA MET A 63 24.91 6.92 -8.44
C MET A 63 24.26 5.54 -8.57
N TYR A 64 23.19 5.35 -7.80
CA TYR A 64 22.35 4.15 -7.85
C TYR A 64 20.98 4.50 -8.43
N LEU A 65 20.47 3.63 -9.30
CA LEU A 65 19.10 3.73 -9.82
C LEU A 65 18.27 2.58 -9.31
N LEU A 66 17.11 2.90 -8.77
CA LEU A 66 16.12 1.95 -8.28
C LEU A 66 14.78 2.19 -8.99
N PRO A 67 13.88 1.19 -9.05
CA PRO A 67 12.48 1.42 -9.32
C PRO A 67 11.90 2.44 -8.32
N GLY A 68 10.98 3.29 -8.77
CA GLY A 68 10.30 4.21 -7.86
C GLY A 68 9.56 3.46 -6.76
N PHE A 69 9.59 3.99 -5.54
CA PHE A 69 8.92 3.40 -4.39
C PHE A 69 7.40 3.45 -4.53
N ILE A 70 6.73 2.49 -3.91
CA ILE A 70 5.27 2.39 -3.83
C ILE A 70 4.87 2.56 -2.37
N ASP A 71 4.09 3.61 -2.08
CA ASP A 71 3.46 3.79 -0.76
C ASP A 71 2.09 3.11 -0.77
N MET A 72 1.94 2.07 0.03
CA MET A 72 0.72 1.26 0.09
C MET A 72 -0.34 1.84 1.01
N HIS A 73 -0.04 2.90 1.79
CA HIS A 73 -0.98 3.54 2.72
C HIS A 73 -0.84 5.07 2.72
N GLY A 74 -0.84 5.67 1.54
CA GLY A 74 -0.65 7.11 1.41
C GLY A 74 -1.97 7.90 1.42
N HIS A 75 -2.15 8.79 2.39
CA HIS A 75 -3.27 9.73 2.41
C HIS A 75 -2.96 10.99 1.60
N ILE A 76 -3.75 11.26 0.57
CA ILE A 76 -3.50 12.33 -0.42
C ILE A 76 -3.59 13.76 0.18
N GLY A 77 -3.88 13.91 1.46
CA GLY A 77 -4.11 15.22 2.06
C GLY A 77 -5.53 15.73 1.84
N GLY A 78 -5.75 17.01 2.02
CA GLY A 78 -7.04 17.67 1.92
C GLY A 78 -7.43 18.42 3.18
N ALA A 79 -8.62 18.97 3.22
CA ALA A 79 -9.08 19.83 4.33
C ALA A 79 -9.02 19.13 5.69
N SER A 80 -9.38 17.85 5.75
CA SER A 80 -9.34 17.06 6.98
C SER A 80 -7.92 16.78 7.51
N GLN A 81 -6.90 16.91 6.66
CA GLN A 81 -5.50 16.66 7.00
C GLN A 81 -4.66 17.94 6.95
N GLY A 82 -5.29 19.10 6.70
CA GLY A 82 -4.64 20.41 6.69
C GLY A 82 -3.58 20.60 5.57
N ALA A 83 -3.49 19.70 4.60
CA ALA A 83 -2.48 19.75 3.55
C ALA A 83 -3.10 19.72 2.15
N ASN A 84 -2.59 20.58 1.25
CA ASN A 84 -3.00 20.56 -0.16
C ASN A 84 -2.52 19.28 -0.85
N PRO A 85 -3.35 18.57 -1.61
CA PRO A 85 -2.95 17.37 -2.35
C PRO A 85 -1.71 17.55 -3.23
N GLU A 86 -1.60 18.64 -3.96
CA GLU A 86 -0.43 18.87 -4.82
C GLU A 86 0.88 19.03 -4.04
N TYR A 87 0.81 19.61 -2.83
CA TYR A 87 1.97 19.68 -1.95
C TYR A 87 2.39 18.28 -1.50
N VAL A 88 1.45 17.45 -1.08
CA VAL A 88 1.69 16.05 -0.66
C VAL A 88 2.28 15.25 -1.82
N PHE A 89 1.73 15.38 -3.03
CA PHE A 89 2.25 14.71 -4.22
C PHE A 89 3.70 15.10 -4.55
N LYS A 90 4.02 16.39 -4.45
CA LYS A 90 5.39 16.87 -4.69
C LYS A 90 6.37 16.35 -3.66
N LEU A 91 5.96 16.26 -2.39
CA LEU A 91 6.78 15.65 -1.33
C LEU A 91 7.05 14.18 -1.63
N TRP A 92 6.02 13.39 -1.95
CA TRP A 92 6.20 12.00 -2.31
C TRP A 92 7.15 11.82 -3.49
N MET A 93 6.93 12.56 -4.58
CA MET A 93 7.78 12.49 -5.75
C MET A 93 9.23 12.89 -5.43
N ALA A 94 9.44 13.90 -4.59
CA ALA A 94 10.78 14.32 -4.16
C ALA A 94 11.51 13.26 -3.32
N HIS A 95 10.77 12.36 -2.66
CA HIS A 95 11.31 11.23 -1.90
C HIS A 95 11.33 9.90 -2.70
N GLY A 96 11.10 9.96 -4.02
CA GLY A 96 11.14 8.79 -4.89
C GLY A 96 9.90 7.90 -4.83
N ILE A 97 8.81 8.32 -4.19
CA ILE A 97 7.53 7.61 -4.21
C ILE A 97 6.79 7.96 -5.49
N THR A 98 6.75 7.01 -6.43
CA THR A 98 6.18 7.19 -7.77
C THR A 98 4.81 6.54 -7.95
N THR A 99 4.37 5.77 -6.97
CA THR A 99 3.05 5.14 -6.93
C THR A 99 2.52 5.19 -5.50
N VAL A 100 1.22 5.46 -5.35
CA VAL A 100 0.56 5.49 -4.05
C VAL A 100 -0.77 4.75 -4.11
N ARG A 101 -1.06 3.97 -3.09
CA ARG A 101 -2.40 3.47 -2.79
C ARG A 101 -3.05 4.40 -1.78
N GLN A 102 -4.11 5.09 -2.21
CA GLN A 102 -4.97 5.91 -1.34
C GLN A 102 -5.99 4.99 -0.64
N PRO A 103 -5.89 4.73 0.67
CA PRO A 103 -6.67 3.65 1.30
C PRO A 103 -8.12 4.02 1.63
N SER A 104 -8.50 5.28 1.61
CA SER A 104 -9.88 5.80 1.78
C SER A 104 -9.88 7.30 2.12
N GLY A 105 -11.05 7.85 2.48
CA GLY A 105 -11.19 9.23 2.96
C GLY A 105 -11.59 10.23 1.89
N ARG A 106 -11.52 9.86 0.60
CA ARG A 106 -11.98 10.67 -0.52
C ARG A 106 -13.01 9.93 -1.35
N GLY A 107 -13.90 10.68 -1.99
CA GLY A 107 -14.86 10.11 -2.92
C GLY A 107 -14.19 9.56 -4.18
N VAL A 108 -14.72 8.45 -4.71
CA VAL A 108 -14.20 7.78 -5.91
C VAL A 108 -14.04 8.75 -7.09
N LYS A 109 -15.00 9.64 -7.31
CA LYS A 109 -14.94 10.63 -8.41
C LYS A 109 -13.76 11.59 -8.27
N GLU A 110 -13.49 12.07 -7.06
CA GLU A 110 -12.38 12.98 -6.79
C GLU A 110 -11.03 12.29 -7.01
N VAL A 111 -10.88 11.08 -6.50
CA VAL A 111 -9.65 10.29 -6.69
C VAL A 111 -9.42 9.98 -8.17
N ASN A 112 -10.47 9.63 -8.92
CA ASN A 112 -10.37 9.37 -10.36
C ASN A 112 -9.95 10.62 -11.15
N GLU A 113 -10.40 11.80 -10.76
CA GLU A 113 -9.95 13.04 -11.39
C GLU A 113 -8.46 13.29 -11.13
N LEU A 114 -7.98 13.04 -9.90
CA LEU A 114 -6.55 13.12 -9.58
C LEU A 114 -5.73 12.07 -10.35
N LYS A 115 -6.23 10.83 -10.46
CA LYS A 115 -5.63 9.78 -11.31
C LYS A 115 -5.49 10.23 -12.75
N ARG A 116 -6.57 10.77 -13.33
CA ARG A 116 -6.59 11.26 -14.71
C ARG A 116 -5.55 12.37 -14.90
N LYS A 117 -5.54 13.36 -14.01
CA LYS A 117 -4.59 14.48 -14.06
C LYS A 117 -3.13 14.01 -13.94
N SER A 118 -2.85 13.08 -13.01
CA SER A 118 -1.53 12.48 -12.89
C SER A 118 -1.12 11.74 -14.17
N LYS A 119 -2.00 10.87 -14.69
CA LYS A 119 -1.76 10.10 -15.92
C LYS A 119 -1.45 10.98 -17.13
N ASN A 120 -2.11 12.14 -17.21
CA ASN A 120 -1.94 13.09 -18.33
C ASN A 120 -0.82 14.11 -18.09
N ASN A 121 -0.08 14.01 -16.98
CA ASN A 121 0.93 14.99 -16.57
C ASN A 121 0.38 16.43 -16.43
N GLU A 122 -0.90 16.56 -16.08
CA GLU A 122 -1.53 17.87 -15.77
C GLU A 122 -1.12 18.37 -14.38
N ILE A 123 -0.69 17.47 -13.50
CA ILE A 123 -0.15 17.73 -12.16
C ILE A 123 1.11 16.89 -11.93
N VAL A 124 2.01 17.37 -11.07
CA VAL A 124 3.14 16.58 -10.57
C VAL A 124 2.65 15.70 -9.43
N ALA A 125 2.44 14.43 -9.72
CA ALA A 125 1.90 13.47 -8.78
C ALA A 125 2.37 12.05 -9.08
N PRO A 126 2.44 11.16 -8.07
CA PRO A 126 2.65 9.74 -8.30
C PRO A 126 1.46 9.13 -9.04
N ARG A 127 1.61 7.90 -9.54
CA ARG A 127 0.48 7.09 -10.00
C ARG A 127 -0.42 6.78 -8.79
N ILE A 128 -1.73 6.97 -8.92
CA ILE A 128 -2.67 6.83 -7.81
C ILE A 128 -3.56 5.60 -8.01
N PHE A 129 -3.65 4.75 -6.99
CA PHE A 129 -4.66 3.71 -6.87
C PHE A 129 -5.63 4.09 -5.75
N GLY A 130 -6.90 4.28 -6.09
CA GLY A 130 -7.91 4.77 -5.16
C GLY A 130 -8.79 3.67 -4.59
N TYR A 131 -8.69 3.44 -3.27
CA TYR A 131 -9.61 2.57 -2.55
C TYR A 131 -10.69 3.43 -1.89
N THR A 132 -11.94 2.95 -1.93
CA THR A 132 -13.05 3.60 -1.24
C THR A 132 -13.35 2.90 0.08
N GLY A 133 -13.70 3.66 1.11
CA GLY A 133 -14.11 3.09 2.41
C GLY A 133 -15.43 2.34 2.28
N PHE A 134 -15.51 1.11 2.81
CA PHE A 134 -16.75 0.32 2.78
C PHE A 134 -17.91 1.10 3.42
N GLY A 135 -19.00 1.23 2.70
CA GLY A 135 -20.15 2.03 3.10
C GLY A 135 -20.03 3.54 2.82
N GLN A 136 -18.89 4.04 2.36
CA GLN A 136 -18.74 5.46 2.03
C GLN A 136 -19.70 5.86 0.90
N GLY A 137 -20.44 6.94 1.11
CA GLY A 137 -21.43 7.43 0.15
C GLY A 137 -22.74 6.63 0.09
N ALA A 138 -22.90 5.58 0.89
CA ALA A 138 -24.16 4.86 1.00
C ALA A 138 -25.23 5.74 1.67
N LYS A 139 -26.46 5.67 1.17
CA LYS A 139 -27.59 6.44 1.72
C LYS A 139 -28.02 5.95 3.11
N LYS A 140 -27.74 4.70 3.43
CA LYS A 140 -28.04 4.04 4.71
C LYS A 140 -26.94 3.05 5.04
N THR A 141 -26.88 2.59 6.28
CA THR A 141 -26.00 1.51 6.70
C THR A 141 -26.26 0.26 5.86
N ILE A 142 -25.19 -0.35 5.36
CA ILE A 142 -25.25 -1.62 4.62
C ILE A 142 -25.46 -2.71 5.67
N SER A 143 -26.58 -3.43 5.59
CA SER A 143 -27.02 -4.38 6.59
C SER A 143 -27.37 -5.76 6.04
N THR A 144 -27.26 -5.97 4.73
CA THR A 144 -27.47 -7.26 4.09
C THR A 144 -26.36 -7.58 3.10
N GLU A 145 -26.11 -8.85 2.86
CA GLU A 145 -25.14 -9.32 1.85
C GLU A 145 -25.43 -8.76 0.47
N GLN A 146 -26.72 -8.71 0.10
CA GLN A 146 -27.14 -8.18 -1.19
C GLN A 146 -26.78 -6.69 -1.34
N GLU A 147 -27.00 -5.90 -0.31
CA GLU A 147 -26.62 -4.47 -0.28
C GLU A 147 -25.10 -4.32 -0.37
N ALA A 148 -24.33 -5.18 0.34
CA ALA A 148 -22.88 -5.16 0.30
C ALA A 148 -22.37 -5.42 -1.13
N ARG A 149 -22.86 -6.45 -1.78
CA ARG A 149 -22.52 -6.78 -3.17
C ARG A 149 -22.89 -5.66 -4.14
N ALA A 150 -24.09 -5.10 -3.99
CA ALA A 150 -24.56 -4.00 -4.83
C ALA A 150 -23.68 -2.76 -4.68
N TRP A 151 -23.30 -2.42 -3.45
CA TRP A 151 -22.42 -1.28 -3.17
C TRP A 151 -21.01 -1.48 -3.78
N VAL A 152 -20.44 -2.69 -3.69
CA VAL A 152 -19.14 -3.01 -4.31
C VAL A 152 -19.23 -2.84 -5.83
N ARG A 153 -20.25 -3.40 -6.49
CA ARG A 153 -20.46 -3.25 -7.95
C ARG A 153 -20.58 -1.79 -8.38
N GLU A 154 -21.30 -0.98 -7.61
CA GLU A 154 -21.45 0.44 -7.89
C GLU A 154 -20.11 1.18 -7.84
N ASN A 155 -19.31 0.94 -6.79
CA ASN A 155 -18.01 1.58 -6.65
C ASN A 155 -17.01 1.10 -7.71
N ALA A 156 -17.02 -0.18 -8.08
CA ALA A 156 -16.25 -0.71 -9.19
C ALA A 156 -16.60 -0.01 -10.51
N LYS A 157 -17.89 0.11 -10.81
CA LYS A 157 -18.38 0.84 -11.99
C LYS A 157 -17.97 2.31 -12.00
N ASN A 158 -17.88 2.92 -10.85
CA ASN A 158 -17.42 4.31 -10.68
C ASN A 158 -15.88 4.43 -10.71
N GLY A 159 -15.13 3.33 -10.91
CA GLY A 159 -13.68 3.33 -11.12
C GLY A 159 -12.84 3.24 -9.86
N ALA A 160 -13.37 2.71 -8.75
CA ALA A 160 -12.55 2.35 -7.60
C ALA A 160 -11.58 1.23 -7.98
N ASP A 161 -10.33 1.31 -7.49
CA ASP A 161 -9.33 0.25 -7.67
C ASP A 161 -9.40 -0.81 -6.56
N GLY A 162 -10.10 -0.50 -5.48
CA GLY A 162 -10.28 -1.42 -4.36
C GLY A 162 -11.19 -0.85 -3.27
N ILE A 163 -11.39 -1.67 -2.25
CA ILE A 163 -12.25 -1.37 -1.09
C ILE A 163 -11.42 -1.40 0.18
N LYS A 164 -11.54 -0.37 1.02
CA LYS A 164 -10.95 -0.31 2.36
C LYS A 164 -12.03 -0.60 3.41
N PHE A 165 -11.81 -1.64 4.19
CA PHE A 165 -12.66 -1.99 5.33
C PHE A 165 -12.09 -1.43 6.63
N PHE A 166 -12.98 -1.16 7.59
CA PHE A 166 -12.66 -0.88 8.99
C PHE A 166 -13.25 -1.95 9.92
N GLY A 167 -14.01 -2.86 9.37
CA GLY A 167 -14.78 -3.91 9.98
C GLY A 167 -16.24 -3.81 9.52
N ALA A 168 -16.91 -4.93 9.54
CA ALA A 168 -18.33 -5.08 9.32
C ALA A 168 -18.78 -6.38 9.99
N GLU A 169 -20.08 -6.65 10.05
CA GLU A 169 -20.55 -7.98 10.44
C GLU A 169 -19.96 -9.03 9.48
N PRO A 170 -19.52 -10.20 9.97
CA PRO A 170 -18.77 -11.18 9.19
C PRO A 170 -19.41 -11.54 7.85
N GLU A 171 -20.75 -11.77 7.83
CA GLU A 171 -21.50 -12.14 6.63
C GLU A 171 -21.49 -11.01 5.60
N ILE A 172 -21.64 -9.77 6.07
CA ILE A 172 -21.64 -8.57 5.21
C ILE A 172 -20.26 -8.36 4.58
N MET A 173 -19.20 -8.47 5.40
CA MET A 173 -17.83 -8.30 4.93
C MET A 173 -17.44 -9.43 3.98
N SER A 174 -17.82 -10.68 4.26
CA SER A 174 -17.59 -11.83 3.40
C SER A 174 -18.24 -11.65 2.03
N ALA A 175 -19.50 -11.22 2.00
CA ALA A 175 -20.21 -10.95 0.76
C ALA A 175 -19.56 -9.81 -0.05
N ALA A 176 -19.11 -8.75 0.61
CA ALA A 176 -18.39 -7.66 -0.04
C ALA A 176 -17.03 -8.11 -0.60
N LEU A 177 -16.26 -8.90 0.16
CA LEU A 177 -14.95 -9.43 -0.28
C LEU A 177 -15.09 -10.39 -1.46
N ASP A 178 -16.06 -11.31 -1.43
CA ASP A 178 -16.36 -12.22 -2.54
C ASP A 178 -16.71 -11.44 -3.82
N GLU A 179 -17.55 -10.41 -3.72
CA GLU A 179 -17.90 -9.59 -4.88
C GLU A 179 -16.70 -8.78 -5.38
N ASN A 180 -15.91 -8.25 -4.46
CA ASN A 180 -14.69 -7.50 -4.75
C ASN A 180 -13.69 -8.36 -5.54
N GLN A 181 -13.48 -9.60 -5.10
CA GLN A 181 -12.60 -10.57 -5.75
C GLN A 181 -13.11 -10.95 -7.16
N LYS A 182 -14.42 -11.17 -7.34
CA LYS A 182 -15.04 -11.43 -8.65
C LYS A 182 -14.82 -10.31 -9.64
N LEU A 183 -14.70 -9.08 -9.17
CA LEU A 183 -14.46 -7.90 -9.99
C LEU A 183 -12.97 -7.58 -10.16
N GLY A 184 -12.06 -8.37 -9.59
CA GLY A 184 -10.62 -8.16 -9.67
C GLY A 184 -10.13 -6.92 -8.93
N LEU A 185 -10.87 -6.45 -7.92
CA LEU A 185 -10.51 -5.29 -7.11
C LEU A 185 -9.62 -5.71 -5.93
N GLY A 186 -8.70 -4.83 -5.54
CA GLY A 186 -7.95 -5.01 -4.30
C GLY A 186 -8.81 -4.77 -3.06
N SER A 187 -8.40 -5.32 -1.92
CA SER A 187 -9.05 -5.07 -0.64
C SER A 187 -8.03 -4.84 0.47
N ALA A 188 -8.35 -3.92 1.37
CA ALA A 188 -7.51 -3.58 2.52
C ALA A 188 -8.38 -3.45 3.77
N CYS A 189 -7.87 -3.81 4.94
CA CYS A 189 -8.62 -3.67 6.18
C CYS A 189 -7.79 -3.06 7.31
N HIS A 190 -8.29 -1.97 7.90
CA HIS A 190 -7.95 -1.59 9.26
C HIS A 190 -8.89 -2.39 10.17
N HIS A 191 -8.41 -3.46 10.76
CA HIS A 191 -9.23 -4.25 11.68
C HIS A 191 -9.49 -3.44 12.95
N ALA A 192 -10.61 -2.72 12.98
CA ALA A 192 -10.96 -1.88 14.12
C ALA A 192 -10.96 -2.71 15.41
N GLN A 193 -10.26 -2.25 16.43
CA GLN A 193 -9.99 -3.01 17.64
C GLN A 193 -11.26 -3.59 18.32
N LEU A 194 -12.38 -2.89 18.20
CA LEU A 194 -13.67 -3.35 18.76
C LEU A 194 -14.35 -4.44 17.91
N SER A 195 -13.84 -4.73 16.71
CA SER A 195 -14.43 -5.70 15.78
C SER A 195 -13.62 -7.00 15.66
N VAL A 196 -12.33 -6.99 16.01
CA VAL A 196 -11.42 -8.14 15.78
C VAL A 196 -11.71 -9.36 16.66
N ALA A 197 -12.45 -9.22 17.74
CA ALA A 197 -12.92 -10.36 18.54
C ALA A 197 -13.87 -11.27 17.75
N ARG A 198 -14.64 -10.67 16.82
CA ARG A 198 -15.55 -11.41 15.93
C ARG A 198 -14.83 -11.95 14.72
N TRP A 199 -13.94 -11.14 14.15
CA TRP A 199 -13.28 -11.44 12.89
C TRP A 199 -11.88 -10.85 12.83
N ASN A 200 -10.89 -11.62 13.22
CA ASN A 200 -9.48 -11.23 13.16
C ASN A 200 -8.90 -11.40 11.74
N VAL A 201 -7.60 -11.16 11.59
CA VAL A 201 -6.92 -11.20 10.29
C VAL A 201 -7.05 -12.54 9.55
N LEU A 202 -7.03 -13.68 10.25
CA LEU A 202 -7.19 -14.99 9.60
C LEU A 202 -8.58 -15.18 8.99
N HIS A 203 -9.63 -14.76 9.70
CA HIS A 203 -10.98 -14.87 9.18
C HIS A 203 -11.17 -14.02 7.92
N SER A 204 -10.70 -12.77 7.94
CA SER A 204 -10.83 -11.89 6.78
C SER A 204 -9.95 -12.32 5.60
N ALA A 205 -8.73 -12.83 5.87
CA ALA A 205 -7.85 -13.37 4.83
C ALA A 205 -8.49 -14.60 4.15
N ARG A 206 -9.06 -15.54 4.92
CA ARG A 206 -9.81 -16.69 4.40
C ARG A 206 -11.01 -16.29 3.55
N ALA A 207 -11.62 -15.15 3.84
CA ALA A 207 -12.74 -14.61 3.07
C ALA A 207 -12.30 -13.82 1.82
N GLY A 208 -11.00 -13.72 1.55
CA GLY A 208 -10.46 -13.08 0.35
C GLY A 208 -9.98 -11.64 0.53
N LEU A 209 -9.79 -11.18 1.77
CA LEU A 209 -9.08 -9.92 2.01
C LEU A 209 -7.63 -10.04 1.52
N THR A 210 -7.15 -9.04 0.78
CA THR A 210 -5.81 -9.09 0.16
C THR A 210 -4.72 -8.44 1.01
N SER A 211 -5.06 -7.42 1.82
CA SER A 211 -4.08 -6.79 2.69
C SER A 211 -4.66 -6.31 4.02
N MET A 212 -3.81 -6.36 5.04
CA MET A 212 -4.05 -5.77 6.35
C MET A 212 -3.23 -4.48 6.48
N GLU A 213 -3.90 -3.45 6.95
CA GLU A 213 -3.28 -2.19 7.31
C GLU A 213 -2.95 -2.19 8.79
N HIS A 214 -1.83 -1.60 9.15
CA HIS A 214 -1.34 -1.62 10.51
C HIS A 214 -1.04 -3.06 10.97
N TRP A 215 -1.52 -3.46 12.12
CA TRP A 215 -1.30 -4.80 12.67
C TRP A 215 -2.46 -5.29 13.55
N TYR A 216 -3.54 -4.50 13.65
CA TYR A 216 -4.71 -4.86 14.44
C TYR A 216 -5.39 -6.11 13.88
N GLY A 217 -5.77 -7.02 14.75
CA GLY A 217 -6.30 -8.33 14.37
C GLY A 217 -5.24 -9.42 14.23
N LEU A 218 -3.94 -9.07 14.18
CA LEU A 218 -2.87 -10.05 14.14
C LEU A 218 -2.54 -10.61 15.52
N PRO A 219 -2.36 -9.81 16.60
CA PRO A 219 -2.21 -10.36 17.95
C PRO A 219 -3.37 -11.29 18.34
N GLU A 220 -4.60 -10.92 17.98
CA GLU A 220 -5.79 -11.72 18.28
C GLU A 220 -5.81 -13.07 17.54
N ALA A 221 -5.29 -13.12 16.33
CA ALA A 221 -5.10 -14.38 15.60
C ALA A 221 -3.99 -15.25 16.22
N LEU A 222 -3.11 -14.64 16.98
CA LEU A 222 -1.99 -15.30 17.67
C LEU A 222 -2.29 -15.66 19.13
N PHE A 223 -3.48 -15.41 19.66
CA PHE A 223 -3.88 -15.92 20.97
C PHE A 223 -4.08 -17.43 20.88
N GLU A 224 -3.55 -18.18 21.86
CA GLU A 224 -3.64 -19.64 21.90
C GLU A 224 -4.91 -20.14 22.59
N ASP A 225 -5.47 -19.34 23.50
CA ASP A 225 -6.53 -19.74 24.42
C ASP A 225 -7.84 -18.95 24.28
N ARG A 226 -7.84 -17.88 23.48
CA ARG A 226 -8.99 -16.99 23.31
C ARG A 226 -8.95 -16.21 22.02
N THR A 227 -10.08 -15.54 21.70
CA THR A 227 -10.20 -14.61 20.56
C THR A 227 -10.58 -13.19 20.99
N VAL A 228 -10.89 -12.98 22.27
CA VAL A 228 -11.33 -11.70 22.81
C VAL A 228 -10.15 -10.95 23.40
N GLN A 229 -10.02 -9.67 23.07
CA GLN A 229 -9.05 -8.77 23.66
C GLN A 229 -9.35 -8.56 25.15
N ASN A 230 -8.30 -8.26 25.89
CA ASN A 230 -8.40 -7.91 27.31
C ASN A 230 -8.03 -6.42 27.47
N TYR A 231 -8.95 -5.54 27.11
CA TYR A 231 -8.80 -4.11 27.30
C TYR A 231 -9.31 -3.68 28.70
N PRO A 232 -8.74 -2.61 29.28
CA PRO A 232 -9.20 -2.09 30.56
C PRO A 232 -10.61 -1.50 30.44
N LEU A 233 -11.33 -1.40 31.59
CA LEU A 233 -12.71 -0.92 31.63
C LEU A 233 -12.87 0.54 31.18
N ASP A 234 -11.83 1.34 31.31
CA ASP A 234 -11.78 2.74 30.92
C ASP A 234 -11.23 2.94 29.48
N TYR A 235 -11.14 1.85 28.68
CA TYR A 235 -10.65 1.90 27.31
C TYR A 235 -11.40 2.95 26.46
N ASN A 236 -10.67 3.93 25.99
CA ASN A 236 -11.21 5.02 25.16
C ASN A 236 -10.79 4.86 23.70
N TYR A 237 -11.65 4.26 22.89
CA TYR A 237 -11.41 4.06 21.46
C TYR A 237 -11.18 5.37 20.67
N LYS A 238 -11.76 6.49 21.12
CA LYS A 238 -11.63 7.80 20.47
C LYS A 238 -10.28 8.46 20.75
N ASN A 239 -9.60 8.08 21.82
CA ASN A 239 -8.25 8.55 22.11
C ASN A 239 -7.25 7.68 21.35
N GLU A 240 -6.62 8.22 20.31
CA GLU A 240 -5.73 7.47 19.43
C GLU A 240 -4.48 6.96 20.16
N GLN A 241 -3.90 7.75 21.02
CA GLN A 241 -2.74 7.35 21.82
C GLN A 241 -3.09 6.18 22.75
N HIS A 242 -4.19 6.30 23.49
CA HIS A 242 -4.67 5.21 24.37
C HIS A 242 -4.99 3.93 23.58
N ARG A 243 -5.59 4.09 22.40
CA ARG A 243 -5.88 2.97 21.49
C ARG A 243 -4.60 2.25 21.04
N PHE A 244 -3.55 2.99 20.70
CA PHE A 244 -2.27 2.41 20.30
C PHE A 244 -1.57 1.71 21.46
N GLU A 245 -1.57 2.33 22.63
CA GLU A 245 -0.96 1.76 23.84
C GLU A 245 -1.62 0.43 24.22
N GLU A 246 -2.93 0.42 24.36
CA GLU A 246 -3.67 -0.79 24.76
C GLU A 246 -3.59 -1.90 23.70
N ALA A 247 -3.68 -1.55 22.42
CA ALA A 247 -3.50 -2.52 21.35
C ALA A 247 -2.05 -3.07 21.34
N GLY A 248 -1.05 -2.24 21.63
CA GLY A 248 0.35 -2.67 21.76
C GLY A 248 0.56 -3.72 22.83
N LYS A 249 -0.17 -3.62 23.97
CA LYS A 249 -0.10 -4.59 25.08
C LYS A 249 -0.61 -6.00 24.69
N LEU A 250 -1.39 -6.12 23.60
CA LEU A 250 -1.87 -7.42 23.14
C LEU A 250 -0.73 -8.31 22.62
N TRP A 251 0.37 -7.74 22.14
CA TRP A 251 1.54 -8.50 21.70
C TRP A 251 2.20 -9.31 22.84
N ALA A 252 2.10 -8.83 24.08
CA ALA A 252 2.59 -9.58 25.23
C ALA A 252 1.74 -10.84 25.53
N GLN A 253 0.55 -10.93 24.95
CA GLN A 253 -0.42 -12.03 25.15
C GLN A 253 -0.43 -12.98 23.94
N ALA A 254 0.19 -12.58 22.83
CA ALA A 254 0.29 -13.37 21.62
C ALA A 254 1.29 -14.52 21.76
N ALA A 255 1.13 -15.56 20.96
CA ALA A 255 2.07 -16.65 20.86
C ALA A 255 3.47 -16.11 20.53
N LYS A 256 4.48 -16.69 21.16
CA LYS A 256 5.90 -16.28 20.94
C LYS A 256 6.29 -16.47 19.49
N PRO A 257 7.09 -15.54 18.91
CA PRO A 257 7.63 -15.71 17.57
C PRO A 257 8.29 -17.08 17.40
N PHE A 258 8.02 -17.70 16.26
CA PHE A 258 8.52 -19.03 15.87
C PHE A 258 7.99 -20.20 16.70
N SER A 259 7.03 -19.99 17.63
CA SER A 259 6.30 -21.08 18.26
C SER A 259 5.43 -21.82 17.23
N LYS A 260 4.91 -22.99 17.61
CA LYS A 260 4.04 -23.78 16.70
C LYS A 260 2.80 -23.00 16.24
N HIS A 261 2.14 -22.30 17.18
CA HIS A 261 0.95 -21.52 16.83
C HIS A 261 1.28 -20.33 15.95
N TRP A 262 2.35 -19.57 16.28
CA TRP A 262 2.85 -18.51 15.42
C TRP A 262 3.11 -18.99 13.99
N ASN A 263 3.87 -20.07 13.85
CA ASN A 263 4.20 -20.61 12.52
C ASN A 263 2.96 -21.06 11.76
N ASN A 264 1.97 -21.64 12.42
CA ASN A 264 0.72 -22.02 11.78
C ASN A 264 -0.01 -20.79 11.20
N VAL A 265 -0.14 -19.72 11.99
CA VAL A 265 -0.79 -18.48 11.54
C VAL A 265 -0.03 -17.84 10.38
N MET A 266 1.30 -17.72 10.48
CA MET A 266 2.13 -17.12 9.42
C MET A 266 2.09 -17.95 8.14
N ASN A 267 2.22 -19.27 8.23
CA ASN A 267 2.17 -20.17 7.07
C ASN A 267 0.80 -20.10 6.38
N GLU A 268 -0.27 -19.97 7.13
CA GLU A 268 -1.61 -19.83 6.54
C GLU A 268 -1.76 -18.49 5.80
N LEU A 269 -1.30 -17.38 6.39
CA LEU A 269 -1.32 -16.06 5.73
C LEU A 269 -0.46 -16.08 4.45
N ILE A 270 0.71 -16.73 4.47
CA ILE A 270 1.55 -16.93 3.29
C ILE A 270 0.82 -17.76 2.22
N ALA A 271 0.17 -18.86 2.61
CA ALA A 271 -0.57 -19.71 1.69
C ALA A 271 -1.78 -18.99 1.04
N LEU A 272 -2.31 -17.97 1.72
CA LEU A 272 -3.39 -17.11 1.23
C LEU A 272 -2.88 -15.91 0.40
N ASP A 273 -1.56 -15.81 0.16
CA ASP A 273 -0.92 -14.66 -0.52
C ASP A 273 -1.29 -13.32 0.12
N PHE A 274 -1.32 -13.29 1.46
CA PHE A 274 -1.79 -12.16 2.24
C PHE A 274 -0.68 -11.16 2.51
N THR A 275 -0.95 -9.88 2.28
CA THR A 275 0.02 -8.80 2.45
C THR A 275 -0.20 -8.05 3.77
N LEU A 276 0.89 -7.76 4.49
CA LEU A 276 0.91 -6.83 5.63
C LEU A 276 1.46 -5.47 5.18
N ASP A 277 0.74 -4.41 5.54
CA ASP A 277 1.21 -3.03 5.47
C ASP A 277 1.23 -2.43 6.89
N PRO A 278 2.34 -2.57 7.63
CA PRO A 278 2.37 -2.27 9.07
C PRO A 278 2.35 -0.78 9.40
N THR A 279 2.55 0.10 8.43
CA THR A 279 2.52 1.57 8.60
C THR A 279 3.40 2.07 9.76
N PHE A 280 4.64 1.61 9.85
CA PHE A 280 5.55 1.93 10.97
C PHE A 280 5.75 3.42 11.20
N ASN A 281 5.73 4.24 10.14
CA ASN A 281 5.95 5.67 10.24
C ASN A 281 4.97 6.39 11.16
N ILE A 282 3.67 6.00 11.17
CA ILE A 282 2.68 6.65 12.04
C ILE A 282 2.94 6.29 13.52
N TYR A 283 3.40 5.08 13.80
CA TYR A 283 3.73 4.67 15.17
C TYR A 283 5.00 5.35 15.66
N GLU A 284 6.00 5.50 14.80
CA GLU A 284 7.23 6.24 15.12
C GLU A 284 6.91 7.71 15.38
N ALA A 285 6.18 8.36 14.50
CA ALA A 285 5.73 9.75 14.71
C ALA A 285 4.93 9.93 15.99
N SER A 286 4.03 8.99 16.33
CA SER A 286 3.23 9.04 17.56
C SER A 286 4.05 8.79 18.83
N ARG A 287 5.14 8.03 18.74
CA ARG A 287 6.07 7.81 19.86
C ARG A 287 6.87 9.08 20.16
N ASP A 288 7.26 9.82 19.14
CA ASP A 288 8.21 10.95 19.25
C ASP A 288 7.51 12.30 19.45
N LEU A 289 6.18 12.34 19.51
CA LEU A 289 5.35 13.50 19.85
C LEU A 289 5.05 13.54 21.34
#